data_00eb7322e5dde279ea6858b682c08c1d
#
_entry.id   00eb7322e5dde279ea6858b682c08c1d
#
_cell.length_a   1.000
_cell.length_b   1.000
_cell.length_c   1.000
_cell.angle_alpha   90.00
_cell.angle_beta   90.00
_cell.angle_gamma   90.00
#
_symmetry.space_group_name_H-M   'P 1'
#
loop_
_entity.id
_entity.type
_entity.pdbx_description
1 polymer ?
#
loop_
_entity_poly.entity_id
_entity_poly.type
_entity_poly.pdbx_seq_one_letter_code
_entity_poly.pdbx_strand_id
1 'polypeptide(L)'
;DAIILPYIIRYNEQNETAKEVYAKFAKRIGAENLHEAVEALNEKLNIPKCFKEIIPDEEKYMAKLDEMAPLAKADGCTKTNPVIPEIDEFKELFIKVYRGE
;
A
#
# COMPACT_ATOMS: atom_id res chain seq x y z
N ASP A 1 -3.44 -4.21 -6.10
CA ASP A 1 -3.36 -5.64 -5.92
C ASP A 1 -3.07 -6.02 -4.47
N ALA A 2 -3.01 -7.32 -4.19
CA ALA A 2 -2.92 -7.84 -2.82
C ALA A 2 -1.63 -7.45 -2.08
N ILE A 3 -0.52 -7.34 -2.77
CA ILE A 3 0.77 -6.98 -2.15
C ILE A 3 0.74 -5.53 -1.66
N ILE A 4 0.17 -4.65 -2.45
CA ILE A 4 0.14 -3.21 -2.18
C ILE A 4 -0.89 -2.83 -1.12
N LEU A 5 -2.00 -3.55 -1.05
CA LEU A 5 -3.16 -3.18 -0.23
C LEU A 5 -2.83 -2.85 1.24
N PRO A 6 -2.05 -3.66 1.99
CA PRO A 6 -1.74 -3.30 3.38
C PRO A 6 -1.01 -1.97 3.51
N TYR A 7 -0.13 -1.65 2.56
CA TYR A 7 0.62 -0.39 2.57
C TYR A 7 -0.29 0.80 2.31
N ILE A 8 -1.25 0.66 1.39
CA ILE A 8 -2.22 1.72 1.09
C ILE A 8 -3.15 1.95 2.28
N ILE A 9 -3.63 0.89 2.92
CA ILE A 9 -4.46 1.02 4.12
C ILE A 9 -3.73 1.80 5.20
N ARG A 10 -2.48 1.43 5.47
CA ARG A 10 -1.65 2.10 6.47
C ARG A 10 -1.39 3.56 6.10
N TYR A 11 -1.12 3.83 4.82
CA TYR A 11 -0.93 5.19 4.32
C TYR A 11 -2.17 6.04 4.51
N ASN A 12 -3.34 5.49 4.20
CA ASN A 12 -4.62 6.22 4.30
C ASN A 12 -5.03 6.52 5.74
N GLU A 13 -4.44 5.86 6.72
CA GLU A 13 -4.72 6.12 8.15
C GLU A 13 -4.28 7.52 8.59
N GLN A 14 -3.58 8.28 7.76
CA GLN A 14 -3.34 9.71 7.98
C GLN A 14 -4.65 10.49 7.96
N ASN A 15 -5.65 10.01 7.23
CA ASN A 15 -6.98 10.61 7.17
C ASN A 15 -7.80 10.09 8.35
N GLU A 16 -8.27 10.98 9.21
CA GLU A 16 -9.02 10.62 10.41
C GLU A 16 -10.29 9.81 10.10
N THR A 17 -11.03 10.20 9.08
CA THR A 17 -12.25 9.49 8.66
C THR A 17 -11.92 8.08 8.18
N ALA A 18 -10.89 7.93 7.34
CA ALA A 18 -10.47 6.63 6.85
C ALA A 18 -10.00 5.74 8.00
N LYS A 19 -9.22 6.30 8.92
CA LYS A 19 -8.75 5.59 10.11
C LYS A 19 -9.89 5.03 10.94
N GLU A 20 -10.93 5.84 11.16
CA GLU A 20 -12.12 5.42 11.91
C GLU A 20 -12.87 4.30 11.19
N VAL A 21 -13.05 4.42 9.87
CA VAL A 21 -13.73 3.40 9.07
C VAL A 21 -12.95 2.08 9.10
N TYR A 22 -11.64 2.15 8.96
CA TYR A 22 -10.78 0.96 9.01
C TYR A 22 -10.83 0.30 10.40
N ALA A 23 -10.83 1.10 11.46
CA ALA A 23 -10.92 0.59 12.83
C ALA A 23 -12.26 -0.13 13.06
N LYS A 24 -13.37 0.42 12.58
CA LYS A 24 -14.68 -0.21 12.67
C LYS A 24 -14.74 -1.52 11.90
N PHE A 25 -14.17 -1.53 10.71
CA PHE A 25 -14.12 -2.73 9.88
C PHE A 25 -13.27 -3.83 10.55
N ALA A 26 -12.10 -3.46 11.06
CA ALA A 26 -11.22 -4.38 11.77
C ALA A 26 -11.93 -5.02 12.96
N LYS A 27 -12.66 -4.22 13.75
CA LYS A 27 -13.43 -4.70 14.89
C LYS A 27 -14.50 -5.73 14.47
N ARG A 28 -15.17 -5.50 13.34
CA ARG A 28 -16.18 -6.41 12.81
C ARG A 28 -15.62 -7.79 12.46
N ILE A 29 -14.40 -7.84 11.98
CA ILE A 29 -13.74 -9.09 11.60
C ILE A 29 -12.88 -9.68 12.73
N GLY A 30 -12.90 -9.06 13.91
CA GLY A 30 -12.18 -9.54 15.08
C GLY A 30 -10.68 -9.28 15.05
N ALA A 31 -10.24 -8.27 14.30
CA ALA A 31 -8.83 -7.90 14.19
C ALA A 31 -8.53 -6.61 14.96
N GLU A 32 -7.28 -6.41 15.35
CA GLU A 32 -6.85 -5.19 16.01
C GLU A 32 -6.77 -4.01 15.05
N ASN A 33 -6.26 -4.25 13.84
CA ASN A 33 -6.25 -3.24 12.81
C ASN A 33 -6.34 -3.89 11.42
N LEU A 34 -6.81 -3.10 10.45
CA LEU A 34 -7.13 -3.64 9.14
C LEU A 34 -5.90 -4.06 8.33
N HIS A 35 -4.82 -3.26 8.35
CA HIS A 35 -3.65 -3.60 7.55
C HIS A 35 -2.99 -4.90 8.02
N GLU A 36 -2.94 -5.16 9.31
CA GLU A 36 -2.43 -6.42 9.85
C GLU A 36 -3.33 -7.60 9.49
N ALA A 37 -4.65 -7.40 9.49
CA ALA A 37 -5.60 -8.43 9.06
C ALA A 37 -5.38 -8.83 7.60
N VAL A 38 -5.14 -7.85 6.72
CA VAL A 38 -4.86 -8.11 5.31
C VAL A 38 -3.49 -8.78 5.15
N GLU A 39 -2.48 -8.37 5.91
CA GLU A 39 -1.17 -9.00 5.92
C GLU A 39 -1.27 -10.48 6.32
N ALA A 40 -2.04 -10.78 7.36
CA ALA A 40 -2.25 -12.16 7.81
C ALA A 40 -2.96 -13.01 6.76
N LEU A 41 -3.95 -12.43 6.08
CA LEU A 41 -4.64 -13.12 4.99
C LEU A 41 -3.70 -13.40 3.82
N ASN A 42 -2.87 -12.42 3.46
CA ASN A 42 -1.87 -12.59 2.40
C ASN A 42 -0.88 -13.71 2.72
N GLU A 43 -0.45 -13.80 3.97
CA GLU A 43 0.44 -14.88 4.42
C GLU A 43 -0.22 -16.25 4.26
N LYS A 44 -1.49 -16.37 4.64
CA LYS A 44 -2.27 -17.60 4.45
C LYS A 44 -2.39 -18.01 2.99
N LEU A 45 -2.51 -17.03 2.10
CA LEU A 45 -2.67 -17.25 0.66
C LEU A 45 -1.32 -17.37 -0.07
N ASN A 46 -0.21 -17.34 0.66
CA ASN A 46 1.15 -17.37 0.11
C ASN A 46 1.42 -16.21 -0.86
N ILE A 47 0.81 -15.04 -0.60
CA ILE A 47 1.07 -13.82 -1.37
C ILE A 47 2.33 -13.17 -0.82
N PRO A 48 3.29 -12.76 -1.67
CA PRO A 48 4.51 -12.10 -1.21
C PRO A 48 4.21 -10.85 -0.40
N LYS A 49 5.02 -10.60 0.63
CA LYS A 49 4.86 -9.45 1.51
C LYS A 49 5.32 -8.14 0.85
N CYS A 50 6.26 -8.23 -0.06
CA CYS A 50 6.84 -7.06 -0.74
C CYS A 50 7.30 -7.44 -2.14
N PHE A 51 7.53 -6.43 -2.98
CA PHE A 51 7.93 -6.66 -4.36
C PHE A 51 9.36 -7.22 -4.49
N LYS A 52 10.21 -7.04 -3.49
CA LYS A 52 11.57 -7.57 -3.51
C LYS A 52 11.59 -9.09 -3.69
N GLU A 53 10.57 -9.79 -3.18
CA GLU A 53 10.47 -11.25 -3.31
C GLU A 53 10.23 -11.72 -4.74
N ILE A 54 9.61 -10.88 -5.58
CA ILE A 54 9.30 -11.22 -6.97
C ILE A 54 10.07 -10.39 -7.99
N ILE A 55 10.68 -9.28 -7.58
CA ILE A 55 11.51 -8.41 -8.43
C ILE A 55 12.84 -8.20 -7.70
N PRO A 56 13.81 -9.12 -7.85
CA PRO A 56 15.05 -9.05 -7.07
C PRO A 56 15.99 -7.91 -7.46
N ASP A 57 15.86 -7.35 -8.66
CA ASP A 57 16.72 -6.25 -9.12
C ASP A 57 16.21 -4.90 -8.64
N GLU A 58 16.71 -4.45 -7.49
CA GLU A 58 16.33 -3.17 -6.89
C GLU A 58 16.66 -1.97 -7.77
N GLU A 59 17.81 -1.99 -8.47
CA GLU A 59 18.20 -0.89 -9.36
C GLU A 59 17.17 -0.66 -10.47
N LYS A 60 16.71 -1.74 -11.10
CA LYS A 60 15.69 -1.66 -12.14
C LYS A 60 14.37 -1.10 -11.59
N TYR A 61 13.99 -1.55 -10.40
CA TYR A 61 12.78 -1.07 -9.76
C TYR A 61 12.88 0.44 -9.47
N MET A 62 13.97 0.87 -8.87
CA MET A 62 14.19 2.28 -8.54
C MET A 62 14.25 3.17 -9.77
N ALA A 63 14.84 2.67 -10.87
CA ALA A 63 14.90 3.41 -12.13
C ALA A 63 13.53 3.67 -12.76
N LYS A 64 12.55 2.84 -12.44
CA LYS A 64 11.17 2.98 -12.94
C LYS A 64 10.31 3.94 -12.13
N LEU A 65 10.75 4.36 -10.95
CA LEU A 65 9.93 5.21 -10.06
C LEU A 65 9.55 6.53 -10.70
N ASP A 66 10.44 7.13 -11.48
CA ASP A 66 10.18 8.40 -12.16
C ASP A 66 9.07 8.31 -13.20
N GLU A 67 8.85 7.11 -13.76
CA GLU A 67 7.75 6.84 -14.68
C GLU A 67 6.48 6.42 -13.96
N MET A 68 6.62 5.57 -12.93
CA MET A 68 5.47 4.99 -12.23
C MET A 68 4.72 5.98 -11.35
N ALA A 69 5.44 6.86 -10.65
CA ALA A 69 4.81 7.78 -9.71
C ALA A 69 3.84 8.76 -10.39
N PRO A 70 4.21 9.43 -11.52
CA PRO A 70 3.25 10.29 -12.23
C PRO A 70 2.04 9.51 -12.77
N LEU A 71 2.25 8.29 -13.26
CA LEU A 71 1.15 7.44 -13.75
C LEU A 71 0.20 7.06 -12.61
N ALA A 72 0.73 6.73 -11.45
CA ALA A 72 -0.08 6.42 -10.28
C ALA A 72 -0.91 7.63 -9.84
N LYS A 73 -0.32 8.82 -9.85
CA LYS A 73 -1.04 10.04 -9.49
C LYS A 73 -2.15 10.36 -10.50
N ALA A 74 -1.93 10.10 -11.77
CA ALA A 74 -2.90 10.34 -12.84
C ALA A 74 -4.01 9.30 -12.90
N ASP A 75 -3.85 8.15 -12.24
CA ASP A 75 -4.83 7.07 -12.23
C ASP A 75 -6.15 7.54 -11.61
N GLY A 76 -7.28 7.18 -12.25
CA GLY A 76 -8.61 7.57 -11.77
C GLY A 76 -8.92 7.11 -10.35
N CYS A 77 -8.41 5.95 -9.96
CA CYS A 77 -8.61 5.42 -8.61
C CYS A 77 -7.91 6.24 -7.53
N THR A 78 -6.82 6.92 -7.88
CA THR A 78 -6.11 7.80 -6.95
C THR A 78 -6.97 8.99 -6.53
N LYS A 79 -7.77 9.52 -7.46
CA LYS A 79 -8.62 10.70 -7.20
C LYS A 79 -9.69 10.43 -6.15
N THR A 80 -10.08 9.18 -5.96
CA THR A 80 -11.10 8.78 -4.97
C THR A 80 -10.49 8.25 -3.68
N ASN A 81 -9.17 8.19 -3.58
CA ASN A 81 -8.49 7.74 -2.37
C ASN A 81 -8.62 8.81 -1.26
N PRO A 82 -8.80 8.42 0.01
CA PRO A 82 -8.91 9.38 1.13
C PRO A 82 -7.75 10.35 1.26
N VAL A 83 -6.54 9.90 0.92
CA VAL A 83 -5.35 10.75 0.88
C VAL A 83 -4.79 10.69 -0.53
N ILE A 84 -4.57 11.83 -1.17
CA ILE A 84 -4.01 11.89 -2.51
C ILE A 84 -2.52 12.24 -2.41
N PRO A 85 -1.62 11.24 -2.60
CA PRO A 85 -0.19 11.48 -2.49
C PRO A 85 0.33 12.40 -3.59
N GLU A 86 1.34 13.21 -3.27
CA GLU A 86 2.13 13.90 -4.27
C GLU A 86 3.09 12.90 -4.94
N ILE A 87 3.72 13.31 -6.04
CA ILE A 87 4.61 12.42 -6.81
C ILE A 87 5.74 11.85 -5.92
N ASP A 88 6.36 12.69 -5.10
CA ASP A 88 7.41 12.26 -4.19
C ASP A 88 6.92 11.27 -3.14
N GLU A 89 5.70 11.46 -2.66
CA GLU A 89 5.07 10.56 -1.72
C GLU A 89 4.75 9.20 -2.35
N PHE A 90 4.35 9.18 -3.63
CA PHE A 90 4.19 7.94 -4.38
C PHE A 90 5.52 7.18 -4.50
N LYS A 91 6.61 7.89 -4.78
CA LYS A 91 7.94 7.27 -4.86
C LYS A 91 8.32 6.61 -3.54
N GLU A 92 8.13 7.31 -2.42
CA GLU A 92 8.38 6.76 -1.09
C GLU A 92 7.52 5.54 -0.81
N LEU A 93 6.24 5.60 -1.18
CA LEU A 93 5.32 4.49 -0.99
C LEU A 93 5.75 3.27 -1.81
N PHE A 94 6.13 3.45 -3.06
CA PHE A 94 6.66 2.37 -3.90
C PHE A 94 7.94 1.76 -3.32
N ILE A 95 8.81 2.57 -2.72
CA ILE A 95 10.02 2.08 -2.07
C ILE A 95 9.66 1.21 -0.86
N LYS A 96 8.72 1.65 -0.03
CA LYS A 96 8.24 0.88 1.11
C LYS A 96 7.64 -0.46 0.70
N VAL A 97 6.82 -0.46 -0.36
CA VAL A 97 6.22 -1.70 -0.89
C VAL A 97 7.29 -2.65 -1.42
N TYR A 98 8.34 -2.11 -2.03
CA TYR A 98 9.45 -2.92 -2.52
C TYR A 98 10.22 -3.58 -1.38
N ARG A 99 10.56 -2.80 -0.36
CA ARG A 99 11.40 -3.25 0.76
C ARG A 99 10.65 -3.96 1.88
N GLY A 100 9.34 -3.83 1.91
CA GLY A 100 8.54 -4.41 2.99
C GLY A 100 8.53 -3.56 4.27
N GLU A 101 8.69 -2.28 4.12
CA GLU A 101 8.69 -1.33 5.25
C GLU A 101 7.31 -0.72 5.48
#